data_7e6cf205a4d125f37fb0592160508518
#
_entry.id   7e6cf205a4d125f37fb0592160508518
#
_cell.length_a   1.000
_cell.length_b   1.000
_cell.length_c   1.000
_cell.angle_alpha   90.00
_cell.angle_beta   90.00
_cell.angle_gamma   90.00
#
_symmetry.space_group_name_H-M   'P 1'
#
loop_
_entity.id
_entity.type
_entity.pdbx_description
1 polymer ?
#
loop_
_entity_poly.entity_id
_entity_poly.type
_entity_poly.pdbx_seq_one_letter_code
_entity_poly.pdbx_strand_id
1 'polypeptide(L)'
;MRVATSAAPAAVTNTTLYAAADGYPYFVQAYGKVTWDVAAASPVTAADVSMAAPEAEGELAVGFFGSRYERATVSERQYMRAMAATGDDPVPTSVVADELGRKPSSLSPARDGLIKKGLIYSSERGLIAFTVPHFGKFLRSQPV
;
A
#
# COMPACT_ATOMS: atom_id res chain seq x y z
N MET A 1 3.90 -4.48 32.42
CA MET A 1 4.71 -5.71 32.33
C MET A 1 4.08 -6.69 31.38
N ARG A 2 4.84 -7.28 30.53
CA ARG A 2 4.34 -8.30 29.60
C ARG A 2 4.35 -9.66 30.26
N VAL A 3 3.25 -10.38 30.13
CA VAL A 3 3.09 -11.71 30.70
C VAL A 3 3.23 -12.74 29.59
N ALA A 4 4.12 -13.69 29.77
CA ALA A 4 4.25 -14.80 28.83
C ALA A 4 3.01 -15.72 28.94
N THR A 5 2.44 -16.05 27.80
CA THR A 5 1.34 -17.01 27.67
C THR A 5 1.78 -18.17 26.79
N SER A 6 0.89 -19.01 26.33
CA SER A 6 1.26 -20.13 25.47
C SER A 6 1.95 -19.67 24.19
N ALA A 7 2.80 -20.52 23.61
CA ALA A 7 3.60 -20.18 22.41
C ALA A 7 2.77 -19.93 21.14
N ALA A 8 1.55 -20.44 21.08
CA ALA A 8 0.69 -20.33 19.90
C ALA A 8 0.44 -18.89 19.43
N PRO A 9 0.19 -17.89 20.32
CA PRO A 9 -0.06 -16.53 19.87
C PRO A 9 1.07 -15.88 19.09
N ALA A 10 2.34 -16.20 19.38
CA ALA A 10 3.48 -15.60 18.66
C ALA A 10 3.49 -16.00 17.19
N ALA A 11 3.24 -17.27 16.87
CA ALA A 11 3.17 -17.77 15.51
C ALA A 11 1.98 -17.14 14.75
N VAL A 12 0.83 -17.04 15.40
CA VAL A 12 -0.37 -16.39 14.83
C VAL A 12 -0.07 -14.92 14.54
N THR A 13 0.63 -14.23 15.43
CA THR A 13 1.01 -12.83 15.25
C THR A 13 1.90 -12.63 14.03
N ASN A 14 2.89 -13.48 13.83
CA ASN A 14 3.76 -13.39 12.65
C ASN A 14 2.96 -13.53 11.36
N THR A 15 2.04 -14.47 11.29
CA THR A 15 1.14 -14.64 10.16
C THR A 15 0.26 -13.41 9.97
N THR A 16 -0.26 -12.84 11.04
CA THR A 16 -1.11 -11.65 11.00
C THR A 16 -0.32 -10.43 10.53
N LEU A 17 0.92 -10.24 11.00
CA LEU A 17 1.80 -9.17 10.55
C LEU A 17 2.08 -9.28 9.05
N TYR A 18 2.39 -10.49 8.58
CA TYR A 18 2.66 -10.74 7.18
C TYR A 18 1.44 -10.42 6.32
N ALA A 19 0.25 -10.82 6.75
CA ALA A 19 -0.99 -10.54 6.05
C ALA A 19 -1.31 -9.03 6.03
N ALA A 20 -1.14 -8.34 7.17
CA ALA A 20 -1.38 -6.90 7.26
C ALA A 20 -0.44 -6.11 6.36
N ALA A 21 0.81 -6.54 6.26
CA ALA A 21 1.84 -5.92 5.44
C ALA A 21 1.80 -6.39 3.98
N ASP A 22 0.88 -7.28 3.63
CA ASP A 22 0.75 -7.90 2.31
C ASP A 22 2.07 -8.52 1.83
N GLY A 23 2.83 -9.11 2.75
CA GLY A 23 4.10 -9.76 2.48
C GLY A 23 5.25 -8.84 2.08
N TYR A 24 5.06 -7.54 2.06
CA TYR A 24 6.09 -6.59 1.66
C TYR A 24 7.07 -6.36 2.82
N PRO A 25 8.38 -6.69 2.65
CA PRO A 25 9.32 -6.71 3.78
C PRO A 25 9.42 -5.40 4.56
N TYR A 26 9.45 -4.27 3.88
CA TYR A 26 9.51 -2.98 4.56
C TYR A 26 8.28 -2.76 5.45
N PHE A 27 7.10 -3.17 4.98
CA PHE A 27 5.85 -3.03 5.72
C PHE A 27 5.80 -4.00 6.90
N VAL A 28 6.31 -5.22 6.73
CA VAL A 28 6.40 -6.16 7.85
C VAL A 28 7.20 -5.53 9.01
N GLN A 29 8.31 -4.88 8.72
CA GLN A 29 9.11 -4.20 9.73
C GLN A 29 8.37 -3.01 10.35
N ALA A 30 7.70 -2.19 9.54
CA ALA A 30 6.95 -1.03 10.03
C ALA A 30 5.79 -1.45 10.94
N TYR A 31 4.99 -2.41 10.51
CA TYR A 31 3.90 -2.94 11.32
C TYR A 31 4.41 -3.64 12.57
N GLY A 32 5.50 -4.40 12.45
CA GLY A 32 6.10 -5.10 13.58
C GLY A 32 6.59 -4.15 14.65
N LYS A 33 7.27 -3.08 14.27
CA LYS A 33 7.77 -2.06 15.19
C LYS A 33 6.62 -1.42 15.97
N VAL A 34 5.59 -0.94 15.28
CA VAL A 34 4.47 -0.27 15.93
C VAL A 34 3.68 -1.24 16.80
N THR A 35 3.48 -2.46 16.32
CA THR A 35 2.79 -3.49 17.09
C THR A 35 3.52 -3.77 18.39
N TRP A 36 4.84 -3.89 18.34
CA TRP A 36 5.65 -4.10 19.55
C TRP A 36 5.52 -2.94 20.53
N ASP A 37 5.51 -1.71 20.03
CA ASP A 37 5.43 -0.51 20.86
C ASP A 37 4.07 -0.38 21.57
N VAL A 38 2.98 -0.81 20.94
CA VAL A 38 1.62 -0.67 21.50
C VAL A 38 1.13 -1.92 22.21
N ALA A 39 1.79 -3.07 22.04
CA ALA A 39 1.34 -4.31 22.64
C ALA A 39 1.42 -4.27 24.16
N ALA A 40 0.33 -4.68 24.82
CA ALA A 40 0.22 -4.66 26.29
C ALA A 40 0.83 -5.91 26.95
N ALA A 41 1.03 -6.97 26.19
CA ALA A 41 1.49 -8.26 26.71
C ALA A 41 2.40 -8.96 25.71
N SER A 42 3.22 -9.86 26.21
CA SER A 42 4.03 -10.77 25.40
C SER A 42 3.53 -12.19 25.65
N PRO A 43 3.32 -13.00 24.60
CA PRO A 43 3.57 -12.68 23.20
C PRO A 43 2.57 -11.67 22.63
N VAL A 44 2.99 -11.00 21.56
CA VAL A 44 2.14 -10.08 20.81
C VAL A 44 1.02 -10.88 20.11
N THR A 45 -0.20 -10.37 20.15
CA THR A 45 -1.37 -11.06 19.61
C THR A 45 -1.87 -10.42 18.30
N ALA A 46 -2.78 -11.13 17.61
CA ALA A 46 -3.45 -10.60 16.43
C ALA A 46 -4.21 -9.30 16.73
N ALA A 47 -4.81 -9.18 17.91
CA ALA A 47 -5.48 -7.96 18.35
C ALA A 47 -4.50 -6.79 18.46
N ASP A 48 -3.28 -7.04 18.95
CA ASP A 48 -2.22 -6.02 19.01
C ASP A 48 -1.86 -5.51 17.62
N VAL A 49 -1.76 -6.38 16.63
CA VAL A 49 -1.51 -6.00 15.23
C VAL A 49 -2.65 -5.13 14.70
N SER A 50 -3.88 -5.49 14.97
CA SER A 50 -5.06 -4.72 14.55
C SER A 50 -5.08 -3.32 15.17
N MET A 51 -4.68 -3.21 16.43
CA MET A 51 -4.60 -1.91 17.12
C MET A 51 -3.45 -1.04 16.60
N ALA A 52 -2.35 -1.66 16.19
CA ALA A 52 -1.17 -0.95 15.70
C ALA A 52 -1.31 -0.51 14.23
N ALA A 53 -2.17 -1.16 13.45
CA ALA A 53 -2.28 -0.93 12.01
C ALA A 53 -2.51 0.55 11.62
N PRO A 54 -3.44 1.30 12.24
CA PRO A 54 -3.64 2.70 11.87
C PRO A 54 -2.41 3.57 12.07
N GLU A 55 -1.65 3.34 13.15
CA GLU A 55 -0.42 4.08 13.43
C GLU A 55 0.68 3.74 12.42
N ALA A 56 0.86 2.45 12.11
CA ALA A 56 1.81 2.00 11.12
C ALA A 56 1.48 2.56 9.73
N GLU A 57 0.21 2.56 9.35
CA GLU A 57 -0.25 3.16 8.10
C GLU A 57 0.04 4.65 8.05
N GLY A 58 -0.15 5.37 9.18
CA GLY A 58 0.17 6.78 9.28
C GLY A 58 1.65 7.07 9.09
N GLU A 59 2.54 6.28 9.69
CA GLU A 59 3.98 6.41 9.49
C GLU A 59 4.36 6.16 8.03
N LEU A 60 3.80 5.14 7.40
CA LEU A 60 4.03 4.83 6.00
C LEU A 60 3.52 5.94 5.09
N ALA A 61 2.37 6.56 5.42
CA ALA A 61 1.81 7.65 4.64
C ALA A 61 2.73 8.87 4.63
N VAL A 62 3.34 9.20 5.77
CA VAL A 62 4.24 10.35 5.87
C VAL A 62 5.58 10.08 5.17
N GLY A 63 6.20 8.95 5.46
CA GLY A 63 7.55 8.67 4.99
C GLY A 63 7.60 7.95 3.65
N PHE A 64 6.97 6.79 3.57
CA PHE A 64 7.13 5.88 2.43
C PHE A 64 6.25 6.27 1.24
N PHE A 65 4.96 6.40 1.45
CA PHE A 65 4.02 6.72 0.35
C PHE A 65 4.14 8.17 -0.08
N GLY A 66 4.24 9.09 0.88
CA GLY A 66 4.32 10.52 0.59
C GLY A 66 5.51 10.88 -0.28
N SER A 67 6.68 10.34 0.01
CA SER A 67 7.88 10.61 -0.79
C SER A 67 7.75 10.12 -2.23
N ARG A 68 7.11 8.97 -2.42
CA ARG A 68 6.86 8.43 -3.77
C ARG A 68 5.85 9.27 -4.53
N TYR A 69 4.79 9.68 -3.87
CA TYR A 69 3.76 10.53 -4.45
C TYR A 69 4.32 11.88 -4.92
N GLU A 70 5.19 12.48 -4.11
CA GLU A 70 5.81 13.77 -4.44
C GLU A 70 6.72 13.70 -5.66
N ARG A 71 7.32 12.55 -5.95
CA ARG A 71 8.17 12.39 -7.13
C ARG A 71 7.39 12.26 -8.42
N ALA A 72 6.10 12.02 -8.34
CA ALA A 72 5.25 11.90 -9.52
C ALA A 72 4.84 13.29 -10.02
N THR A 73 4.72 13.42 -11.34
CA THR A 73 4.19 14.64 -11.95
C THR A 73 2.68 14.76 -11.70
N VAL A 74 2.10 15.92 -11.99
CA VAL A 74 0.66 16.14 -11.82
C VAL A 74 -0.14 15.12 -12.64
N SER A 75 0.21 14.90 -13.89
CA SER A 75 -0.50 13.93 -14.74
C SER A 75 -0.30 12.49 -14.29
N GLU A 76 0.88 12.16 -13.77
CA GLU A 76 1.15 10.85 -13.18
C GLU A 76 0.32 10.63 -11.92
N ARG A 77 0.18 11.64 -11.06
CA ARG A 77 -0.68 11.56 -9.88
C ARG A 77 -2.14 11.35 -10.25
N GLN A 78 -2.62 12.06 -11.25
CA GLN A 78 -3.99 11.87 -11.76
C GLN A 78 -4.20 10.45 -12.27
N TYR A 79 -3.23 9.91 -12.98
CA TYR A 79 -3.26 8.54 -13.48
C TYR A 79 -3.36 7.52 -12.33
N MET A 80 -2.51 7.67 -11.33
CA MET A 80 -2.53 6.78 -10.15
C MET A 80 -3.83 6.90 -9.37
N ARG A 81 -4.38 8.10 -9.23
CA ARG A 81 -5.68 8.29 -8.55
C ARG A 81 -6.80 7.60 -9.30
N ALA A 82 -6.79 7.65 -10.62
CA ALA A 82 -7.77 6.94 -11.44
C ALA A 82 -7.64 5.43 -11.27
N MET A 83 -6.42 4.91 -11.21
CA MET A 83 -6.20 3.50 -10.89
C MET A 83 -6.79 3.14 -9.51
N ALA A 84 -6.47 3.94 -8.50
CA ALA A 84 -6.92 3.70 -7.13
C ALA A 84 -8.45 3.76 -6.99
N ALA A 85 -9.12 4.57 -7.79
CA ALA A 85 -10.57 4.69 -7.78
C ALA A 85 -11.26 3.39 -8.20
N THR A 86 -10.60 2.54 -8.98
CA THR A 86 -11.16 1.27 -9.44
C THR A 86 -10.93 0.11 -8.47
N GLY A 87 -10.11 0.30 -7.43
CA GLY A 87 -9.80 -0.73 -6.44
C GLY A 87 -8.29 -0.97 -6.33
N ASP A 88 -7.94 -2.11 -5.75
CA ASP A 88 -6.53 -2.46 -5.49
C ASP A 88 -5.99 -3.55 -6.42
N ASP A 89 -6.86 -4.19 -7.19
CA ASP A 89 -6.47 -5.24 -8.14
C ASP A 89 -5.89 -4.65 -9.42
N PRO A 90 -5.15 -5.42 -10.21
CA PRO A 90 -4.72 -4.99 -11.54
C PRO A 90 -5.89 -4.47 -12.37
N VAL A 91 -5.68 -3.36 -13.05
CA VAL A 91 -6.74 -2.67 -13.79
C VAL A 91 -6.37 -2.54 -15.26
N PRO A 92 -7.34 -2.74 -16.19
CA PRO A 92 -7.08 -2.49 -17.61
C PRO A 92 -6.78 -1.01 -17.85
N THR A 93 -5.85 -0.74 -18.76
CA THR A 93 -5.52 0.64 -19.14
C THR A 93 -6.71 1.39 -19.73
N SER A 94 -7.63 0.67 -20.40
CA SER A 94 -8.87 1.25 -20.91
C SER A 94 -9.79 1.77 -19.80
N VAL A 95 -9.83 1.07 -18.67
CA VAL A 95 -10.65 1.49 -17.52
C VAL A 95 -10.09 2.77 -16.91
N VAL A 96 -8.77 2.89 -16.81
CA VAL A 96 -8.14 4.12 -16.32
C VAL A 96 -8.44 5.30 -17.26
N ALA A 97 -8.38 5.06 -18.56
CA ALA A 97 -8.71 6.08 -19.56
C ALA A 97 -10.18 6.54 -19.45
N ASP A 98 -11.09 5.59 -19.24
CA ASP A 98 -12.52 5.91 -19.05
C ASP A 98 -12.71 6.74 -17.78
N GLU A 99 -12.04 6.39 -16.70
CA GLU A 99 -12.10 7.11 -15.42
C GLU A 99 -11.63 8.57 -15.59
N LEU A 100 -10.62 8.81 -16.40
CA LEU A 100 -10.08 10.14 -16.67
C LEU A 100 -10.81 10.86 -17.81
N GLY A 101 -11.70 10.18 -18.53
CA GLY A 101 -12.39 10.74 -19.69
C GLY A 101 -11.44 11.11 -20.81
N ARG A 102 -10.36 10.36 -21.02
CA ARG A 102 -9.34 10.62 -22.03
C ARG A 102 -9.02 9.36 -22.83
N LYS A 103 -8.46 9.57 -24.03
CA LYS A 103 -8.02 8.45 -24.87
C LYS A 103 -6.80 7.77 -24.24
N PRO A 104 -6.72 6.41 -24.30
CA PRO A 104 -5.57 5.70 -23.77
C PRO A 104 -4.23 6.18 -24.35
N SER A 105 -4.18 6.52 -25.61
CA SER A 105 -2.96 7.01 -26.26
C SER A 105 -2.45 8.32 -25.65
N SER A 106 -3.33 9.19 -25.19
CA SER A 106 -2.94 10.45 -24.55
C SER A 106 -2.38 10.25 -23.15
N LEU A 107 -2.60 9.09 -22.55
CA LEU A 107 -2.14 8.76 -21.20
C LEU A 107 -0.86 7.94 -21.20
N SER A 108 -0.37 7.51 -22.36
CA SER A 108 0.84 6.70 -22.45
C SER A 108 2.07 7.36 -21.82
N PRO A 109 2.32 8.67 -21.98
CA PRO A 109 3.46 9.29 -21.30
C PRO A 109 3.40 9.20 -19.77
N ALA A 110 2.23 9.42 -19.19
CA ALA A 110 2.06 9.31 -17.73
C ALA A 110 2.27 7.87 -17.26
N ARG A 111 1.67 6.90 -17.95
CA ARG A 111 1.84 5.49 -17.65
C ARG A 111 3.31 5.07 -17.75
N ASP A 112 3.96 5.41 -18.82
CA ASP A 112 5.38 5.05 -19.05
C ASP A 112 6.30 5.70 -18.02
N GLY A 113 6.03 6.94 -17.64
CA GLY A 113 6.75 7.63 -16.58
C GLY A 113 6.61 6.94 -15.22
N LEU A 114 5.41 6.49 -14.90
CA LEU A 114 5.14 5.76 -13.65
C LEU A 114 5.83 4.39 -13.62
N ILE A 115 5.82 3.68 -14.74
CA ILE A 115 6.56 2.41 -14.86
C ILE A 115 8.05 2.64 -14.67
N LYS A 116 8.60 3.67 -15.30
CA LYS A 116 10.02 4.04 -15.21
C LYS A 116 10.42 4.39 -13.78
N LYS A 117 9.55 5.05 -13.04
CA LYS A 117 9.77 5.40 -11.63
C LYS A 117 9.54 4.23 -10.68
N GLY A 118 9.06 3.10 -11.17
CA GLY A 118 8.80 1.91 -10.36
C GLY A 118 7.57 2.01 -9.47
N LEU A 119 6.61 2.87 -9.79
CA LEU A 119 5.40 3.06 -9.01
C LEU A 119 4.26 2.14 -9.45
N ILE A 120 4.24 1.79 -10.72
CA ILE A 120 3.30 0.82 -11.30
C ILE A 120 4.07 -0.16 -12.18
N TYR A 121 3.45 -1.27 -12.53
CA TYR A 121 4.01 -2.25 -13.45
C TYR A 121 2.90 -2.86 -14.30
N SER A 122 3.29 -3.41 -15.45
CA SER A 122 2.38 -4.16 -16.28
C SER A 122 2.34 -5.61 -15.78
N SER A 123 1.25 -5.97 -15.10
CA SER A 123 1.10 -7.33 -14.55
C SER A 123 0.86 -8.35 -15.66
N GLU A 124 0.06 -7.95 -16.66
CA GLU A 124 -0.20 -8.70 -17.88
C GLU A 124 -0.44 -7.71 -19.01
N ARG A 125 -0.52 -8.18 -20.24
CA ARG A 125 -0.77 -7.31 -21.38
C ARG A 125 -2.08 -6.54 -21.21
N GLY A 126 -1.98 -5.23 -21.25
CA GLY A 126 -3.13 -4.32 -21.10
C GLY A 126 -3.57 -4.09 -19.66
N LEU A 127 -2.93 -4.72 -18.68
CA LEU A 127 -3.20 -4.53 -17.26
C LEU A 127 -2.04 -3.81 -16.57
N ILE A 128 -2.37 -2.97 -15.60
CA ILE A 128 -1.40 -2.27 -14.76
C ILE A 128 -1.78 -2.41 -13.29
N ALA A 129 -0.79 -2.41 -12.44
CA ALA A 129 -0.97 -2.52 -11.00
C ALA A 129 0.08 -1.69 -10.26
N PHE A 130 -0.20 -1.37 -9.01
CA PHE A 130 0.78 -0.73 -8.14
C PHE A 130 1.87 -1.72 -7.74
N THR A 131 3.13 -1.26 -7.74
CA THR A 131 4.25 -2.08 -7.28
C THR A 131 4.28 -2.22 -5.76
N VAL A 132 3.66 -1.29 -5.05
CA VAL A 132 3.69 -1.24 -3.59
C VAL A 132 2.29 -1.52 -3.05
N PRO A 133 2.15 -2.52 -2.14
CA PRO A 133 0.86 -2.78 -1.50
C PRO A 133 0.36 -1.56 -0.73
N HIS A 134 -0.95 -1.43 -0.62
CA HIS A 134 -1.63 -0.35 0.13
C HIS A 134 -1.46 1.05 -0.46
N PHE A 135 -0.76 1.20 -1.58
CA PHE A 135 -0.58 2.51 -2.20
C PHE A 135 -1.92 3.08 -2.70
N GLY A 136 -2.80 2.24 -3.22
CA GLY A 136 -4.15 2.65 -3.63
C GLY A 136 -4.95 3.24 -2.48
N LYS A 137 -4.89 2.59 -1.33
CA LYS A 137 -5.55 3.09 -0.11
C LYS A 137 -5.01 4.46 0.30
N PHE A 138 -3.69 4.65 0.26
CA PHE A 138 -3.06 5.94 0.50
C PHE A 138 -3.57 7.00 -0.47
N LEU A 139 -3.62 6.68 -1.76
CA LEU A 139 -4.07 7.63 -2.79
C LEU A 139 -5.52 8.05 -2.59
N ARG A 140 -6.40 7.11 -2.23
CA ARG A 140 -7.80 7.42 -1.95
C ARG A 140 -7.99 8.34 -0.76
N SER A 141 -7.04 8.36 0.17
CA SER A 141 -7.08 9.23 1.35
C SER A 141 -6.52 10.62 1.11
N GLN A 142 -5.87 10.86 -0.02
CA GLN A 142 -5.29 12.16 -0.33
C GLN A 142 -6.34 13.17 -0.77
N PRO A 143 -6.19 14.47 -0.39
CA PRO A 143 -7.08 15.52 -0.90
C PRO A 143 -6.95 15.65 -2.42
N VAL A 144 -8.04 16.02 -3.04
CA VAL A 144 -8.09 16.23 -4.49
C VAL A 144 -7.34 17.50 -4.88
#